data_1e52c9ca698ea0807ca255a119882a4f
#
_entry.id   1e52c9ca698ea0807ca255a119882a4f
#
_cell.length_a   1.000
_cell.length_b   1.000
_cell.length_c   1.000
_cell.angle_alpha   90.00
_cell.angle_beta   90.00
_cell.angle_gamma   90.00
#
_symmetry.space_group_name_H-M   'P 1'
#
loop_
_entity.id
_entity.type
_entity.pdbx_description
1 polymer ?
#
loop_
_entity_poly.entity_id
_entity_poly.type
_entity_poly.pdbx_seq_one_letter_code
_entity_poly.pdbx_strand_id
1 'polypeptide(L)'
;MPELPEVENLRRGLEKNILGQKILKVEVRKPKLVSGKGTLRVASTKKVSEFERGLKGEVFSDVERRAKNLIFKFKSGKILLGHLKMSGQFVYKPNTGKQISGGHPIELSESTLPNKHSHIIFELQKGTLYYNDTRMFGYLLYYPSALAFEKENHFALLGLEPFDKKFTTEYLHEALKNKKSKIKAVLMDQSIVTGLGNIYADESLFESRIRPTRPASSLKLPEIKLLHKAIVRILKRATKVGGSSVATYRLLDDTRGNYAREHKVYGKVGQKCPRCGPARNATHSVAGGHPLKKILVQARTTIFCPNCQK
;
A
#
# COMPACT_ATOMS: atom_id res chain seq x y z
N MET A 1 2.22 6.24 2.20
CA MET A 1 2.00 4.84 2.64
C MET A 1 1.75 4.03 1.39
N PRO A 2 2.49 2.94 1.16
CA PRO A 2 2.22 2.04 0.05
C PRO A 2 0.76 1.57 0.07
N GLU A 3 0.09 1.62 -1.08
CA GLU A 3 -1.25 1.12 -1.29
C GLU A 3 -1.19 -0.25 -1.98
N LEU A 4 -2.29 -0.84 -2.39
CA LEU A 4 -2.32 -2.20 -2.96
C LEU A 4 -1.32 -2.40 -4.12
N PRO A 5 -1.25 -1.51 -5.15
CA PRO A 5 -0.33 -1.71 -6.26
C PRO A 5 1.15 -1.73 -5.84
N GLU A 6 1.53 -0.87 -4.92
CA GLU A 6 2.91 -0.77 -4.42
C GLU A 6 3.28 -2.03 -3.62
N VAL A 7 2.38 -2.51 -2.74
CA VAL A 7 2.61 -3.72 -1.93
C VAL A 7 2.64 -4.96 -2.81
N GLU A 8 1.80 -5.04 -3.86
CA GLU A 8 1.81 -6.16 -4.81
C GLU A 8 3.11 -6.22 -5.62
N ASN A 9 3.62 -5.08 -6.08
CA ASN A 9 4.89 -5.05 -6.80
C ASN A 9 6.07 -5.39 -5.89
N LEU A 10 6.04 -4.92 -4.63
CA LEU A 10 7.04 -5.32 -3.64
C LEU A 10 6.98 -6.83 -3.36
N ARG A 11 5.78 -7.41 -3.21
CA ARG A 11 5.58 -8.85 -3.06
C ARG A 11 6.26 -9.63 -4.19
N ARG A 12 5.99 -9.25 -5.44
CA ARG A 12 6.60 -9.90 -6.63
C ARG A 12 8.12 -9.79 -6.62
N GLY A 13 8.64 -8.63 -6.24
CA GLY A 13 10.08 -8.43 -6.14
C GLY A 13 10.72 -9.27 -5.03
N LEU A 14 10.08 -9.38 -3.87
CA LEU A 14 10.51 -10.25 -2.77
C LEU A 14 10.48 -11.72 -3.21
N GLU A 15 9.34 -12.17 -3.77
CA GLU A 15 9.18 -13.53 -4.31
C GLU A 15 10.35 -13.91 -5.22
N LYS A 16 10.65 -13.08 -6.21
CA LYS A 16 11.74 -13.31 -7.17
C LYS A 16 13.11 -13.48 -6.49
N ASN A 17 13.37 -12.76 -5.40
CA ASN A 17 14.71 -12.67 -4.83
C ASN A 17 14.95 -13.55 -3.60
N ILE A 18 13.91 -13.88 -2.81
CA ILE A 18 14.11 -14.60 -1.55
C ILE A 18 13.50 -16.00 -1.50
N LEU A 19 12.63 -16.40 -2.45
CA LEU A 19 12.08 -17.75 -2.45
C LEU A 19 13.16 -18.82 -2.50
N GLY A 20 12.97 -19.86 -1.72
CA GLY A 20 13.90 -20.99 -1.60
C GLY A 20 15.16 -20.67 -0.80
N GLN A 21 15.37 -19.42 -0.37
CA GLN A 21 16.52 -19.07 0.44
C GLN A 21 16.29 -19.41 1.92
N LYS A 22 17.33 -19.97 2.56
CA LYS A 22 17.35 -20.25 4.00
C LYS A 22 17.82 -19.02 4.76
N ILE A 23 17.17 -18.73 5.88
CA ILE A 23 17.58 -17.71 6.85
C ILE A 23 18.70 -18.30 7.72
N LEU A 24 19.88 -17.71 7.65
CA LEU A 24 21.06 -18.14 8.44
C LEU A 24 21.04 -17.49 9.82
N LYS A 25 20.69 -16.20 9.86
CA LYS A 25 20.61 -15.42 11.09
C LYS A 25 19.56 -14.32 10.97
N VAL A 26 18.96 -13.96 12.09
CA VAL A 26 18.09 -12.78 12.22
C VAL A 26 18.61 -11.89 13.33
N GLU A 27 18.65 -10.59 13.10
CA GLU A 27 19.00 -9.56 14.08
C GLU A 27 17.87 -8.55 14.20
N VAL A 28 17.31 -8.36 15.38
CA VAL A 28 16.28 -7.38 15.68
C VAL A 28 16.86 -6.23 16.50
N ARG A 29 17.06 -5.06 15.88
CA ARG A 29 17.60 -3.85 16.53
C ARG A 29 16.54 -3.00 17.22
N LYS A 30 15.27 -3.13 16.82
CA LYS A 30 14.14 -2.37 17.40
C LYS A 30 13.00 -3.31 17.82
N PRO A 31 12.97 -3.73 19.09
CA PRO A 31 12.02 -4.71 19.62
C PRO A 31 10.54 -4.42 19.34
N LYS A 32 10.13 -3.14 19.38
CA LYS A 32 8.74 -2.75 19.12
C LYS A 32 8.23 -3.10 17.72
N LEU A 33 9.11 -3.33 16.74
CA LEU A 33 8.69 -3.63 15.38
C LEU A 33 8.33 -5.11 15.17
N VAL A 34 8.69 -5.98 16.11
CA VAL A 34 8.40 -7.42 16.06
C VAL A 34 7.39 -7.87 17.12
N SER A 35 6.78 -6.93 17.84
CA SER A 35 5.84 -7.25 18.93
C SER A 35 4.65 -6.30 18.98
N GLY A 36 3.61 -6.72 19.72
CA GLY A 36 2.36 -5.97 19.90
C GLY A 36 1.16 -6.64 19.23
N LYS A 37 -0.03 -6.12 19.51
CA LYS A 37 -1.31 -6.60 18.99
C LYS A 37 -2.10 -5.45 18.37
N GLY A 38 -2.78 -5.69 17.25
CA GLY A 38 -3.52 -4.66 16.55
C GLY A 38 -2.62 -3.49 16.13
N THR A 39 -2.93 -2.28 16.56
CA THR A 39 -2.14 -1.06 16.31
C THR A 39 -1.11 -0.77 17.40
N LEU A 40 -1.19 -1.43 18.55
CA LEU A 40 -0.28 -1.23 19.68
C LEU A 40 1.05 -1.93 19.43
N ARG A 41 2.16 -1.19 19.54
CA ARG A 41 3.53 -1.71 19.45
C ARG A 41 4.23 -1.55 20.78
N VAL A 42 4.61 -2.68 21.40
CA VAL A 42 5.25 -2.73 22.72
C VAL A 42 6.59 -3.46 22.58
N ALA A 43 7.64 -2.88 23.15
CA ALA A 43 8.94 -3.56 23.16
C ALA A 43 8.88 -4.80 24.07
N SER A 44 9.39 -5.94 23.58
CA SER A 44 9.45 -7.19 24.32
C SER A 44 10.67 -8.00 23.92
N THR A 45 11.60 -8.19 24.85
CA THR A 45 12.80 -9.03 24.66
C THR A 45 12.44 -10.49 24.42
N LYS A 46 11.41 -11.00 25.09
CA LYS A 46 10.86 -12.35 24.86
C LYS A 46 10.42 -12.51 23.40
N LYS A 47 9.64 -11.55 22.86
CA LYS A 47 9.19 -11.59 21.47
C LYS A 47 10.33 -11.47 20.47
N VAL A 48 11.37 -10.70 20.76
CA VAL A 48 12.59 -10.65 19.94
C VAL A 48 13.24 -12.03 19.90
N SER A 49 13.45 -12.65 21.05
CA SER A 49 14.06 -13.98 21.13
C SER A 49 13.23 -15.07 20.43
N GLU A 50 11.90 -15.01 20.53
CA GLU A 50 10.97 -15.89 19.81
C GLU A 50 11.09 -15.67 18.30
N PHE A 51 11.15 -14.41 17.84
CA PHE A 51 11.26 -14.02 16.46
C PHE A 51 12.58 -14.51 15.83
N GLU A 52 13.71 -14.22 16.48
CA GLU A 52 15.05 -14.56 15.97
C GLU A 52 15.26 -16.08 15.94
N ARG A 53 14.94 -16.78 17.04
CA ARG A 53 15.06 -18.25 17.12
C ARG A 53 14.06 -18.96 16.22
N GLY A 54 12.82 -18.43 16.15
CA GLY A 54 11.76 -19.02 15.35
C GLY A 54 12.01 -18.95 13.85
N LEU A 55 12.70 -17.92 13.37
CA LEU A 55 12.98 -17.71 11.95
C LEU A 55 14.36 -18.22 11.51
N LYS A 56 15.31 -18.41 12.42
CA LYS A 56 16.61 -18.99 12.08
C LYS A 56 16.45 -20.42 11.54
N GLY A 57 17.05 -20.69 10.41
CA GLY A 57 17.00 -21.98 9.72
C GLY A 57 15.81 -22.16 8.80
N GLU A 58 14.83 -21.25 8.81
CA GLU A 58 13.66 -21.33 7.97
C GLU A 58 13.97 -21.04 6.49
N VAL A 59 13.17 -21.64 5.61
CA VAL A 59 13.28 -21.46 4.15
C VAL A 59 11.99 -20.83 3.66
N PHE A 60 12.10 -19.69 2.95
CA PHE A 60 10.96 -19.03 2.34
C PHE A 60 10.31 -19.94 1.28
N SER A 61 9.03 -20.27 1.44
CA SER A 61 8.27 -21.08 0.49
C SER A 61 7.32 -20.26 -0.37
N ASP A 62 6.83 -19.13 0.15
CA ASP A 62 5.91 -18.26 -0.57
C ASP A 62 5.92 -16.83 0.01
N VAL A 63 5.50 -15.85 -0.79
CA VAL A 63 5.21 -14.48 -0.36
C VAL A 63 3.86 -14.06 -0.92
N GLU A 64 2.88 -13.94 -0.05
CA GLU A 64 1.52 -13.51 -0.39
C GLU A 64 1.26 -12.07 0.01
N ARG A 65 0.18 -11.52 -0.49
CA ARG A 65 -0.36 -10.22 -0.08
C ARG A 65 -1.84 -10.31 0.28
N ARG A 66 -2.23 -9.68 1.37
CA ARG A 66 -3.63 -9.38 1.68
C ARG A 66 -3.76 -7.90 2.02
N ALA A 67 -4.57 -7.16 1.27
CA ALA A 67 -4.68 -5.70 1.39
C ALA A 67 -3.31 -5.01 1.25
N LYS A 68 -2.83 -4.33 2.29
CA LYS A 68 -1.52 -3.66 2.36
C LYS A 68 -0.51 -4.44 3.21
N ASN A 69 -0.78 -5.72 3.48
CA ASN A 69 0.09 -6.61 4.24
C ASN A 69 0.82 -7.59 3.32
N LEU A 70 2.04 -7.94 3.71
CA LEU A 70 2.83 -9.03 3.17
C LEU A 70 2.74 -10.24 4.11
N ILE A 71 2.62 -11.43 3.56
CA ILE A 71 2.56 -12.67 4.31
C ILE A 71 3.65 -13.57 3.74
N PHE A 72 4.74 -13.72 4.50
CA PHE A 72 5.82 -14.63 4.16
C PHE A 72 5.51 -16.00 4.77
N LYS A 73 5.53 -17.03 3.95
CA LYS A 73 5.35 -18.42 4.37
C LYS A 73 6.68 -19.15 4.34
N PHE A 74 6.85 -20.06 5.26
CA PHE A 74 8.04 -20.90 5.37
C PHE A 74 7.70 -22.37 5.15
N LYS A 75 8.67 -23.17 4.70
CA LYS A 75 8.48 -24.62 4.45
C LYS A 75 7.98 -25.39 5.69
N SER A 76 8.29 -24.91 6.88
CA SER A 76 7.83 -25.49 8.15
C SER A 76 6.37 -25.18 8.49
N GLY A 77 5.67 -24.34 7.71
CA GLY A 77 4.32 -23.84 8.02
C GLY A 77 4.28 -22.61 8.92
N LYS A 78 5.44 -22.08 9.32
CA LYS A 78 5.51 -20.80 10.04
C LYS A 78 5.14 -19.62 9.15
N ILE A 79 4.71 -18.51 9.76
CA ILE A 79 4.26 -17.30 9.04
C ILE A 79 4.97 -16.06 9.61
N LEU A 80 5.33 -15.14 8.72
CA LEU A 80 5.76 -13.79 9.06
C LEU A 80 4.83 -12.78 8.39
N LEU A 81 4.06 -12.03 9.20
CA LEU A 81 3.19 -10.96 8.72
C LEU A 81 3.94 -9.64 8.73
N GLY A 82 3.99 -8.94 7.59
CA GLY A 82 4.62 -7.64 7.44
C GLY A 82 3.66 -6.54 7.02
N HIS A 83 3.83 -5.34 7.58
CA HIS A 83 3.12 -4.13 7.13
C HIS A 83 4.06 -2.92 7.11
N LEU A 84 4.23 -2.30 5.96
CA LEU A 84 5.18 -1.20 5.78
C LEU A 84 4.73 0.13 6.40
N LYS A 85 3.42 0.32 6.61
CA LYS A 85 2.85 1.61 7.04
C LYS A 85 3.36 2.76 6.15
N MET A 86 3.94 3.82 6.74
CA MET A 86 4.29 5.06 6.01
C MET A 86 5.67 5.04 5.37
N SER A 87 6.66 4.41 6.01
CA SER A 87 8.07 4.51 5.64
C SER A 87 8.84 3.17 5.70
N GLY A 88 8.13 2.06 5.92
CA GLY A 88 8.73 0.74 5.85
C GLY A 88 9.29 0.43 4.46
N GLN A 89 10.45 -0.21 4.43
CA GLN A 89 11.17 -0.56 3.22
C GLN A 89 11.84 -1.92 3.39
N PHE A 90 11.81 -2.73 2.35
CA PHE A 90 12.70 -3.88 2.23
C PHE A 90 13.84 -3.58 1.27
N VAL A 91 15.06 -3.94 1.67
CA VAL A 91 16.23 -3.87 0.81
C VAL A 91 16.89 -5.25 0.80
N TYR A 92 17.06 -5.81 -0.38
CA TYR A 92 17.80 -7.03 -0.56
C TYR A 92 19.16 -6.72 -1.18
N LYS A 93 20.23 -7.13 -0.50
CA LYS A 93 21.61 -7.03 -0.97
C LYS A 93 22.12 -8.44 -1.24
N PRO A 94 22.22 -8.86 -2.51
CA PRO A 94 22.79 -10.16 -2.85
C PRO A 94 24.28 -10.19 -2.53
N ASN A 95 24.84 -11.38 -2.32
CA ASN A 95 26.29 -11.56 -2.09
C ASN A 95 27.11 -11.09 -3.29
N THR A 96 26.54 -11.19 -4.50
CA THR A 96 27.14 -10.71 -5.75
C THR A 96 26.09 -9.90 -6.53
N GLY A 97 26.51 -8.76 -7.10
CA GLY A 97 25.62 -7.90 -7.88
C GLY A 97 25.11 -6.66 -7.14
N LYS A 98 24.15 -5.96 -7.75
CA LYS A 98 23.62 -4.71 -7.21
C LYS A 98 22.60 -4.95 -6.10
N GLN A 99 22.62 -4.08 -5.10
CA GLN A 99 21.57 -3.96 -4.09
C GLN A 99 20.25 -3.62 -4.74
N ILE A 100 19.16 -4.20 -4.23
CA ILE A 100 17.82 -4.03 -4.72
C ILE A 100 16.93 -3.51 -3.57
N SER A 101 16.31 -2.35 -3.74
CA SER A 101 15.50 -1.72 -2.70
C SER A 101 14.05 -1.55 -3.14
N GLY A 102 13.10 -1.90 -2.25
CA GLY A 102 11.67 -1.71 -2.50
C GLY A 102 10.96 -1.07 -1.30
N GLY A 103 10.18 -0.04 -1.57
CA GLY A 103 9.54 0.80 -0.56
C GLY A 103 9.93 2.27 -0.71
N HIS A 104 9.84 3.04 0.37
CA HIS A 104 10.32 4.42 0.39
C HIS A 104 11.83 4.45 0.61
N PRO A 105 12.66 4.88 -0.36
CA PRO A 105 14.09 5.00 -0.16
C PRO A 105 14.37 6.00 0.97
N ILE A 106 15.30 5.62 1.80
CA ILE A 106 15.90 6.50 2.78
C ILE A 106 16.97 7.28 2.03
N GLU A 107 16.94 8.61 2.09
CA GLU A 107 17.91 9.53 1.45
C GLU A 107 19.35 9.40 2.01
N LEU A 108 19.71 8.26 2.51
CA LEU A 108 21.07 7.98 2.94
C LEU A 108 21.76 7.27 1.78
N SER A 109 22.98 7.72 1.45
CA SER A 109 23.82 7.12 0.45
C SER A 109 23.66 5.60 0.46
N GLU A 110 23.22 5.03 -0.66
CA GLU A 110 22.88 3.60 -0.83
C GLU A 110 24.05 2.66 -0.49
N SER A 111 25.22 3.24 -0.19
CA SER A 111 26.47 2.54 0.06
C SER A 111 26.65 1.92 1.45
N THR A 112 25.82 2.27 2.44
CA THR A 112 26.03 1.83 3.83
C THR A 112 24.80 1.12 4.42
N LEU A 113 24.66 -0.16 4.13
CA LEU A 113 23.77 -1.06 4.87
C LEU A 113 24.62 -2.04 5.70
N PRO A 114 24.24 -2.28 6.97
CA PRO A 114 23.10 -1.70 7.69
C PRO A 114 23.36 -0.25 8.13
N ASN A 115 22.29 0.58 8.13
CA ASN A 115 22.33 1.95 8.63
C ASN A 115 21.45 2.15 9.88
N LYS A 116 21.33 3.39 10.39
CA LYS A 116 20.54 3.72 11.59
C LYS A 116 19.03 3.39 11.48
N HIS A 117 18.53 3.20 10.27
CA HIS A 117 17.14 2.84 10.00
C HIS A 117 16.94 1.36 9.68
N SER A 118 18.01 0.57 9.63
CA SER A 118 17.96 -0.89 9.46
C SER A 118 17.63 -1.53 10.79
N HIS A 119 16.36 -1.90 10.98
CA HIS A 119 15.85 -2.33 12.28
C HIS A 119 15.71 -3.83 12.43
N ILE A 120 15.56 -4.55 11.30
CA ILE A 120 15.53 -6.02 11.28
C ILE A 120 16.38 -6.48 10.10
N ILE A 121 17.27 -7.42 10.33
CA ILE A 121 18.23 -7.91 9.34
C ILE A 121 18.12 -9.43 9.26
N PHE A 122 17.93 -9.94 8.06
CA PHE A 122 17.88 -11.36 7.76
C PHE A 122 19.11 -11.70 6.91
N GLU A 123 20.07 -12.42 7.49
CA GLU A 123 21.17 -13.01 6.72
C GLU A 123 20.66 -14.27 6.01
N LEU A 124 20.69 -14.27 4.68
CA LEU A 124 20.22 -15.36 3.83
C LEU A 124 21.40 -16.07 3.15
N GLN A 125 21.17 -17.25 2.59
CA GLN A 125 22.24 -17.99 1.88
C GLN A 125 22.88 -17.22 0.73
N LYS A 126 22.09 -16.40 0.00
CA LYS A 126 22.55 -15.69 -1.21
C LYS A 126 22.57 -14.16 -1.04
N GLY A 127 22.43 -13.64 0.17
CA GLY A 127 22.42 -12.21 0.42
C GLY A 127 21.86 -11.85 1.78
N THR A 128 21.55 -10.56 1.97
CA THR A 128 20.98 -10.04 3.21
C THR A 128 19.71 -9.24 2.88
N LEU A 129 18.61 -9.52 3.59
CA LEU A 129 17.38 -8.77 3.51
C LEU A 129 17.27 -7.84 4.72
N TYR A 130 17.18 -6.54 4.47
CA TYR A 130 17.03 -5.51 5.49
C TYR A 130 15.58 -5.01 5.52
N TYR A 131 15.03 -4.85 6.71
CA TYR A 131 13.83 -4.08 6.93
C TYR A 131 14.18 -2.74 7.55
N ASN A 132 13.99 -1.68 6.79
CA ASN A 132 14.25 -0.32 7.18
C ASN A 132 12.93 0.43 7.46
N ASP A 133 12.90 1.34 8.44
CA ASP A 133 11.75 2.20 8.68
C ASP A 133 12.12 3.47 9.44
N THR A 134 12.13 4.62 8.76
CA THR A 134 12.50 5.91 9.36
C THR A 134 11.55 6.35 10.48
N ARG A 135 10.27 6.04 10.36
CA ARG A 135 9.21 6.43 11.30
C ARG A 135 8.88 5.36 12.33
N MET A 136 9.36 4.15 12.11
CA MET A 136 9.11 2.97 12.96
C MET A 136 7.62 2.71 13.26
N PHE A 137 6.76 2.87 12.24
CA PHE A 137 5.33 2.57 12.32
C PHE A 137 4.98 1.21 11.72
N GLY A 138 5.85 0.70 10.85
CA GLY A 138 5.70 -0.63 10.29
C GLY A 138 5.99 -1.72 11.31
N TYR A 139 5.78 -2.97 10.90
CA TYR A 139 6.03 -4.12 11.77
C TYR A 139 6.20 -5.41 10.98
N LEU A 140 6.91 -6.35 11.60
CA LEU A 140 6.99 -7.75 11.19
C LEU A 140 6.59 -8.63 12.39
N LEU A 141 5.54 -9.43 12.27
CA LEU A 141 5.02 -10.29 13.35
C LEU A 141 5.21 -11.76 13.00
N TYR A 142 5.86 -12.49 13.86
CA TYR A 142 6.14 -13.91 13.72
C TYR A 142 5.04 -14.77 14.33
N TYR A 143 4.67 -15.85 13.64
CA TYR A 143 3.72 -16.87 14.06
C TYR A 143 4.34 -18.25 13.90
N PRO A 144 4.31 -19.09 14.95
CA PRO A 144 4.94 -20.41 14.95
C PRO A 144 4.21 -21.44 14.07
N SER A 145 2.99 -21.13 13.59
CA SER A 145 2.24 -21.96 12.68
C SER A 145 1.14 -21.17 11.96
N ALA A 146 0.60 -21.70 10.87
CA ALA A 146 -0.58 -21.15 10.19
C ALA A 146 -1.79 -21.06 11.14
N LEU A 147 -2.00 -22.07 11.98
CA LEU A 147 -3.09 -22.07 12.97
C LEU A 147 -2.95 -20.91 13.98
N ALA A 148 -1.73 -20.62 14.44
CA ALA A 148 -1.48 -19.49 15.35
C ALA A 148 -1.75 -18.14 14.66
N PHE A 149 -1.44 -18.03 13.38
CA PHE A 149 -1.75 -16.85 12.56
C PHE A 149 -3.26 -16.67 12.34
N GLU A 150 -3.98 -17.74 12.05
CA GLU A 150 -5.44 -17.73 11.84
C GLU A 150 -6.19 -17.36 13.12
N LYS A 151 -5.75 -17.86 14.28
CA LYS A 151 -6.35 -17.51 15.59
C LYS A 151 -6.29 -16.01 15.91
N GLU A 152 -5.27 -15.30 15.46
CA GLU A 152 -5.16 -13.84 15.65
C GLU A 152 -6.14 -13.05 14.75
N ASN A 153 -6.70 -13.70 13.74
CA ASN A 153 -7.75 -13.17 12.86
C ASN A 153 -7.50 -11.72 12.36
N HIS A 154 -6.27 -11.44 11.96
CA HIS A 154 -5.82 -10.09 11.55
C HIS A 154 -6.66 -9.46 10.44
N PHE A 155 -7.31 -10.28 9.65
CA PHE A 155 -8.04 -9.84 8.45
C PHE A 155 -9.55 -9.87 8.61
N ALA A 156 -10.07 -10.19 9.83
CA ALA A 156 -11.51 -10.29 10.09
C ALA A 156 -12.31 -9.05 9.71
N LEU A 157 -11.72 -7.88 9.94
CA LEU A 157 -12.38 -6.59 9.69
C LEU A 157 -12.07 -6.04 8.28
N LEU A 158 -11.33 -6.77 7.45
CA LEU A 158 -11.04 -6.33 6.09
C LEU A 158 -12.18 -6.68 5.13
N GLY A 159 -12.59 -5.70 4.35
CA GLY A 159 -13.52 -5.88 3.23
C GLY A 159 -12.89 -6.67 2.08
N LEU A 160 -13.59 -6.71 0.94
CA LEU A 160 -13.13 -7.41 -0.24
C LEU A 160 -11.95 -6.70 -0.91
N GLU A 161 -11.12 -7.46 -1.57
CA GLU A 161 -10.10 -6.92 -2.47
C GLU A 161 -10.72 -6.52 -3.81
N PRO A 162 -10.25 -5.42 -4.42
CA PRO A 162 -10.78 -4.95 -5.71
C PRO A 162 -10.62 -5.95 -6.87
N PHE A 163 -9.78 -6.97 -6.70
CA PHE A 163 -9.55 -8.01 -7.72
C PHE A 163 -10.26 -9.33 -7.41
N ASP A 164 -10.95 -9.41 -6.29
CA ASP A 164 -11.78 -10.54 -5.94
C ASP A 164 -13.03 -10.57 -6.86
N LYS A 165 -13.43 -11.76 -7.32
CA LYS A 165 -14.65 -11.95 -8.11
C LYS A 165 -15.91 -11.50 -7.37
N LYS A 166 -15.89 -11.54 -6.03
CA LYS A 166 -16.99 -11.08 -5.17
C LYS A 166 -17.06 -9.55 -5.03
N PHE A 167 -16.02 -8.81 -5.43
CA PHE A 167 -16.05 -7.35 -5.46
C PHE A 167 -16.83 -6.89 -6.68
N THR A 168 -18.17 -6.86 -6.55
CA THR A 168 -19.11 -6.47 -7.61
C THR A 168 -19.68 -5.08 -7.37
N THR A 169 -20.45 -4.58 -8.35
CA THR A 169 -21.19 -3.33 -8.19
C THR A 169 -22.21 -3.44 -7.06
N GLU A 170 -22.86 -4.58 -6.94
CA GLU A 170 -23.87 -4.89 -5.92
C GLU A 170 -23.24 -4.90 -4.52
N TYR A 171 -22.08 -5.57 -4.37
CA TYR A 171 -21.31 -5.50 -3.12
C TYR A 171 -21.00 -4.05 -2.73
N LEU A 172 -20.50 -3.26 -3.68
CA LEU A 172 -20.15 -1.86 -3.39
C LEU A 172 -21.39 -1.04 -3.05
N HIS A 173 -22.49 -1.25 -3.74
CA HIS A 173 -23.78 -0.60 -3.42
C HIS A 173 -24.24 -0.91 -2.01
N GLU A 174 -24.29 -2.19 -1.62
CA GLU A 174 -24.67 -2.61 -0.28
C GLU A 174 -23.76 -2.02 0.80
N ALA A 175 -22.45 -2.01 0.55
CA ALA A 175 -21.47 -1.44 1.48
C ALA A 175 -21.59 0.09 1.65
N LEU A 176 -22.13 0.81 0.65
CA LEU A 176 -22.26 2.27 0.65
C LEU A 176 -23.62 2.79 1.10
N LYS A 177 -24.72 2.05 0.86
CA LYS A 177 -26.11 2.53 0.98
C LYS A 177 -26.48 3.19 2.31
N ASN A 178 -25.84 2.77 3.42
CA ASN A 178 -26.11 3.30 4.77
C ASN A 178 -24.99 4.21 5.30
N LYS A 179 -23.98 4.53 4.50
CA LYS A 179 -22.83 5.32 4.94
C LYS A 179 -23.05 6.81 4.71
N LYS A 180 -23.39 7.55 5.75
CA LYS A 180 -23.58 9.02 5.72
C LYS A 180 -22.26 9.79 5.59
N SER A 181 -21.14 9.15 5.86
CA SER A 181 -19.80 9.74 5.74
C SER A 181 -19.47 10.08 4.28
N LYS A 182 -18.53 11.02 4.09
CA LYS A 182 -18.04 11.43 2.77
C LYS A 182 -17.48 10.23 2.00
N ILE A 183 -17.84 10.09 0.72
CA ILE A 183 -17.48 8.92 -0.09
C ILE A 183 -15.98 8.63 -0.10
N LYS A 184 -15.11 9.65 -0.17
CA LYS A 184 -13.67 9.42 -0.10
C LYS A 184 -13.24 8.75 1.21
N ALA A 185 -13.80 9.18 2.33
CA ALA A 185 -13.49 8.58 3.63
C ALA A 185 -13.91 7.12 3.70
N VAL A 186 -15.09 6.80 3.15
CA VAL A 186 -15.61 5.44 3.09
C VAL A 186 -14.77 4.54 2.18
N LEU A 187 -14.30 5.04 1.02
CA LEU A 187 -13.41 4.29 0.13
C LEU A 187 -12.04 3.99 0.76
N MET A 188 -11.58 4.83 1.68
CA MET A 188 -10.30 4.60 2.39
C MET A 188 -10.45 3.68 3.60
N ASP A 189 -11.67 3.35 4.01
CA ASP A 189 -11.96 2.38 5.06
C ASP A 189 -11.68 0.96 4.54
N GLN A 190 -10.68 0.32 5.14
CA GLN A 190 -10.24 -1.01 4.73
C GLN A 190 -11.30 -2.10 5.02
N SER A 191 -12.34 -1.81 5.80
CA SER A 191 -13.47 -2.71 6.00
C SER A 191 -14.46 -2.71 4.82
N ILE A 192 -14.39 -1.71 3.94
CA ILE A 192 -15.25 -1.58 2.76
C ILE A 192 -14.50 -2.06 1.52
N VAL A 193 -13.38 -1.41 1.18
CA VAL A 193 -12.53 -1.77 0.04
C VAL A 193 -11.09 -1.83 0.51
N THR A 194 -10.50 -3.01 0.46
CA THR A 194 -9.12 -3.16 0.92
C THR A 194 -8.12 -2.65 -0.11
N GLY A 195 -6.98 -2.18 0.37
CA GLY A 195 -5.88 -1.80 -0.48
C GLY A 195 -5.94 -0.37 -1.03
N LEU A 196 -7.12 0.27 -1.12
CA LEU A 196 -7.22 1.69 -1.47
C LEU A 196 -6.65 2.57 -0.37
N GLY A 197 -6.03 3.67 -0.80
CA GLY A 197 -5.59 4.74 0.08
C GLY A 197 -5.88 6.10 -0.56
N ASN A 198 -5.06 7.09 -0.22
CA ASN A 198 -5.32 8.47 -0.61
C ASN A 198 -5.17 8.73 -2.11
N ILE A 199 -4.19 8.08 -2.75
CA ILE A 199 -3.89 8.26 -4.17
C ILE A 199 -5.03 7.69 -5.01
N TYR A 200 -5.28 6.40 -4.83
CA TYR A 200 -6.22 5.69 -5.70
C TYR A 200 -7.68 6.01 -5.39
N ALA A 201 -8.00 6.50 -4.18
CA ALA A 201 -9.32 7.05 -3.90
C ALA A 201 -9.58 8.35 -4.68
N ASP A 202 -8.63 9.31 -4.70
CA ASP A 202 -8.78 10.54 -5.49
C ASP A 202 -8.89 10.25 -6.99
N GLU A 203 -8.01 9.41 -7.52
CA GLU A 203 -8.02 9.03 -8.94
C GLU A 203 -9.33 8.31 -9.34
N SER A 204 -9.84 7.40 -8.50
CA SER A 204 -11.09 6.66 -8.76
C SER A 204 -12.32 7.57 -8.73
N LEU A 205 -12.38 8.50 -7.78
CA LEU A 205 -13.46 9.48 -7.69
C LEU A 205 -13.42 10.49 -8.83
N PHE A 206 -12.23 10.91 -9.27
CA PHE A 206 -12.10 11.74 -10.45
C PHE A 206 -12.57 11.00 -11.70
N GLU A 207 -12.13 9.77 -11.88
CA GLU A 207 -12.49 8.97 -13.05
C GLU A 207 -14.00 8.72 -13.14
N SER A 208 -14.67 8.45 -12.01
CA SER A 208 -16.11 8.25 -11.91
C SER A 208 -16.92 9.55 -11.84
N ARG A 209 -16.28 10.73 -11.86
CA ARG A 209 -16.93 12.07 -11.78
C ARG A 209 -17.67 12.33 -10.46
N ILE A 210 -17.33 11.62 -9.40
CA ILE A 210 -17.99 11.76 -8.09
C ILE A 210 -17.21 12.75 -7.23
N ARG A 211 -17.93 13.71 -6.63
CA ARG A 211 -17.33 14.69 -5.71
C ARG A 211 -16.92 13.99 -4.40
N PRO A 212 -15.67 14.16 -3.93
CA PRO A 212 -15.16 13.44 -2.76
C PRO A 212 -15.91 13.70 -1.45
N THR A 213 -16.63 14.83 -1.36
CA THR A 213 -17.36 15.25 -0.17
C THR A 213 -18.81 14.79 -0.11
N ARG A 214 -19.33 14.18 -1.15
CA ARG A 214 -20.69 13.65 -1.15
C ARG A 214 -20.85 12.55 -0.10
N PRO A 215 -21.98 12.44 0.58
CA PRO A 215 -22.32 11.27 1.39
C PRO A 215 -22.29 10.00 0.55
N ALA A 216 -21.67 8.93 1.04
CA ALA A 216 -21.58 7.70 0.26
C ALA A 216 -22.97 7.12 -0.06
N SER A 217 -23.91 7.24 0.88
CA SER A 217 -25.31 6.82 0.72
C SER A 217 -26.12 7.62 -0.32
N SER A 218 -25.60 8.78 -0.79
CA SER A 218 -26.28 9.58 -1.82
C SER A 218 -25.98 9.12 -3.25
N LEU A 219 -25.07 8.16 -3.43
CA LEU A 219 -24.68 7.70 -4.75
C LEU A 219 -25.77 6.79 -5.35
N LYS A 220 -26.10 7.06 -6.60
CA LYS A 220 -27.04 6.23 -7.37
C LYS A 220 -26.33 5.03 -7.99
N LEU A 221 -27.04 3.96 -8.27
CA LEU A 221 -26.47 2.72 -8.85
C LEU A 221 -25.64 2.93 -10.12
N PRO A 222 -26.01 3.79 -11.08
CA PRO A 222 -25.13 4.08 -12.23
C PRO A 222 -23.80 4.70 -11.84
N GLU A 223 -23.77 5.59 -10.83
CA GLU A 223 -22.53 6.21 -10.34
C GLU A 223 -21.64 5.16 -9.64
N ILE A 224 -22.25 4.27 -8.84
CA ILE A 224 -21.54 3.17 -8.17
C ILE A 224 -20.94 2.21 -9.19
N LYS A 225 -21.67 1.90 -10.28
CA LYS A 225 -21.14 1.09 -11.39
C LYS A 225 -19.91 1.72 -12.05
N LEU A 226 -19.94 3.04 -12.26
CA LEU A 226 -18.77 3.77 -12.79
C LEU A 226 -17.62 3.78 -11.79
N LEU A 227 -17.88 3.99 -10.50
CA LEU A 227 -16.90 3.98 -9.43
C LEU A 227 -16.22 2.61 -9.30
N HIS A 228 -17.01 1.53 -9.27
CA HIS A 228 -16.50 0.16 -9.25
C HIS A 228 -15.54 -0.10 -10.42
N LYS A 229 -15.98 0.20 -11.66
CA LYS A 229 -15.15 0.05 -12.86
C LYS A 229 -13.86 0.89 -12.77
N ALA A 230 -13.94 2.12 -12.26
CA ALA A 230 -12.79 3.01 -12.09
C ALA A 230 -11.78 2.44 -11.09
N ILE A 231 -12.23 1.97 -9.92
CA ILE A 231 -11.37 1.34 -8.90
C ILE A 231 -10.59 0.17 -9.50
N VAL A 232 -11.30 -0.79 -10.10
CA VAL A 232 -10.67 -2.00 -10.66
C VAL A 232 -9.69 -1.67 -11.77
N ARG A 233 -10.08 -0.79 -12.72
CA ARG A 233 -9.23 -0.41 -13.84
C ARG A 233 -7.96 0.32 -13.41
N ILE A 234 -8.10 1.30 -12.53
CA ILE A 234 -6.99 2.11 -12.03
C ILE A 234 -6.00 1.24 -11.27
N LEU A 235 -6.46 0.40 -10.35
CA LEU A 235 -5.57 -0.47 -9.57
C LEU A 235 -4.89 -1.52 -10.45
N LYS A 236 -5.59 -2.13 -11.42
CA LYS A 236 -4.97 -3.04 -12.39
C LYS A 236 -3.87 -2.34 -13.19
N ARG A 237 -4.16 -1.13 -13.71
CA ARG A 237 -3.16 -0.35 -14.46
C ARG A 237 -1.97 0.03 -13.58
N ALA A 238 -2.22 0.55 -12.40
CA ALA A 238 -1.18 0.93 -11.46
C ALA A 238 -0.29 -0.26 -11.09
N THR A 239 -0.87 -1.43 -10.79
CA THR A 239 -0.11 -2.66 -10.51
C THR A 239 0.75 -3.06 -11.71
N LYS A 240 0.21 -2.97 -12.93
CA LYS A 240 0.96 -3.34 -14.16
C LYS A 240 2.19 -2.47 -14.39
N VAL A 241 2.14 -1.18 -14.03
CA VAL A 241 3.23 -0.22 -14.27
C VAL A 241 4.09 0.05 -13.03
N GLY A 242 4.02 -0.80 -12.00
CA GLY A 242 4.89 -0.71 -10.83
C GLY A 242 4.38 0.18 -9.70
N GLY A 243 3.13 0.62 -9.73
CA GLY A 243 2.57 1.50 -8.72
C GLY A 243 2.93 2.97 -8.91
N SER A 244 2.52 3.79 -7.94
CA SER A 244 2.72 5.24 -7.93
C SER A 244 3.97 5.58 -7.12
N SER A 245 5.10 5.74 -7.79
CA SER A 245 6.32 6.25 -7.17
C SER A 245 6.21 7.77 -6.97
N VAL A 246 5.39 8.17 -6.00
CA VAL A 246 5.34 9.57 -5.57
C VAL A 246 6.57 9.85 -4.73
N ALA A 247 7.39 10.77 -5.20
CA ALA A 247 8.65 11.25 -4.63
C ALA A 247 9.75 10.18 -4.50
N THR A 248 9.58 9.14 -3.70
CA THR A 248 10.71 8.29 -3.28
C THR A 248 10.43 6.78 -3.34
N TYR A 249 9.22 6.32 -3.66
CA TYR A 249 8.94 4.88 -3.71
C TYR A 249 9.65 4.20 -4.88
N ARG A 250 10.36 3.09 -4.63
CA ARG A 250 11.01 2.25 -5.65
C ARG A 250 10.53 0.81 -5.59
N LEU A 251 10.61 0.12 -6.71
CA LEU A 251 10.39 -1.33 -6.81
C LEU A 251 11.66 -2.08 -6.38
N LEU A 252 11.53 -3.36 -6.08
CA LEU A 252 12.68 -4.22 -5.71
C LEU A 252 13.62 -4.54 -6.90
N ASP A 253 13.56 -3.85 -8.00
CA ASP A 253 14.51 -3.86 -9.11
C ASP A 253 15.13 -2.49 -9.35
N ASP A 254 15.01 -1.58 -8.35
CA ASP A 254 15.43 -0.18 -8.35
C ASP A 254 14.73 0.69 -9.43
N THR A 255 13.76 0.14 -10.15
CA THR A 255 12.96 0.92 -11.09
C THR A 255 11.91 1.75 -10.35
N ARG A 256 11.48 2.85 -10.96
CA ARG A 256 10.38 3.66 -10.44
C ARG A 256 9.07 3.16 -11.02
N GLY A 257 8.05 3.00 -10.18
CA GLY A 257 6.70 2.81 -10.68
C GLY A 257 6.25 4.03 -11.49
N ASN A 258 5.72 3.78 -12.67
CA ASN A 258 5.41 4.83 -13.64
C ASN A 258 3.99 5.42 -13.48
N TYR A 259 3.16 4.88 -12.58
CA TYR A 259 1.77 5.35 -12.46
C TYR A 259 1.67 6.80 -11.97
N ALA A 260 2.68 7.33 -11.27
CA ALA A 260 2.72 8.75 -10.89
C ALA A 260 2.60 9.71 -12.09
N ARG A 261 3.12 9.31 -13.26
CA ARG A 261 3.00 10.07 -14.52
C ARG A 261 1.57 10.04 -15.10
N GLU A 262 0.80 9.01 -14.75
CA GLU A 262 -0.57 8.80 -15.21
C GLU A 262 -1.62 9.46 -14.31
N HIS A 263 -1.24 10.00 -13.14
CA HIS A 263 -2.17 10.69 -12.25
C HIS A 263 -2.94 11.78 -12.99
N LYS A 264 -4.23 11.86 -12.73
CA LYS A 264 -5.12 12.88 -13.28
C LYS A 264 -5.31 14.04 -12.30
N VAL A 265 -5.39 13.76 -11.01
CA VAL A 265 -5.62 14.76 -9.97
C VAL A 265 -4.63 14.70 -8.81
N TYR A 266 -4.17 13.52 -8.40
CA TYR A 266 -3.31 13.40 -7.24
C TYR A 266 -1.97 14.13 -7.44
N GLY A 267 -1.61 15.01 -6.49
CA GLY A 267 -0.41 15.84 -6.56
C GLY A 267 -0.52 17.05 -7.51
N LYS A 268 -1.66 17.30 -8.17
CA LYS A 268 -1.83 18.30 -9.23
C LYS A 268 -2.70 19.49 -8.83
N VAL A 269 -2.66 19.90 -7.55
CA VAL A 269 -3.41 21.08 -7.08
C VAL A 269 -3.04 22.31 -7.91
N GLY A 270 -4.04 23.12 -8.29
CA GLY A 270 -3.87 24.30 -9.12
C GLY A 270 -3.67 24.06 -10.63
N GLN A 271 -3.32 22.85 -11.03
CA GLN A 271 -3.20 22.51 -12.44
C GLN A 271 -4.59 22.45 -13.11
N LYS A 272 -4.63 22.65 -14.42
CA LYS A 272 -5.85 22.54 -15.22
C LYS A 272 -6.37 21.10 -15.22
N CYS A 273 -7.69 20.95 -15.05
CA CYS A 273 -8.33 19.64 -15.11
C CYS A 273 -8.14 19.01 -16.50
N PRO A 274 -7.59 17.80 -16.61
CA PRO A 274 -7.34 17.18 -17.92
C PRO A 274 -8.61 16.76 -18.66
N ARG A 275 -9.79 16.80 -17.99
CA ARG A 275 -11.09 16.45 -18.59
C ARG A 275 -11.93 17.66 -18.96
N CYS A 276 -11.86 18.74 -18.16
CA CYS A 276 -12.60 19.95 -18.49
C CYS A 276 -11.90 20.71 -19.62
N GLY A 277 -12.53 20.78 -20.78
CA GLY A 277 -12.14 21.76 -21.79
C GLY A 277 -12.32 23.20 -21.33
N PRO A 278 -11.97 24.21 -22.15
CA PRO A 278 -12.26 25.61 -21.88
C PRO A 278 -13.77 25.78 -21.60
N ALA A 279 -14.11 26.57 -20.60
CA ALA A 279 -15.50 26.87 -20.30
C ALA A 279 -16.14 27.52 -21.54
N ARG A 280 -17.18 26.89 -22.09
CA ARG A 280 -17.82 27.34 -23.37
C ARG A 280 -18.40 28.74 -23.31
N ASN A 281 -18.50 29.41 -22.15
CA ASN A 281 -19.11 30.73 -21.94
C ASN A 281 -18.30 31.63 -21.00
N ALA A 282 -16.99 31.51 -20.92
CA ALA A 282 -16.21 32.44 -20.10
C ALA A 282 -15.89 33.69 -20.95
N THR A 283 -16.56 34.79 -20.64
CA THR A 283 -16.30 36.13 -21.21
C THR A 283 -14.93 36.70 -20.82
N HIS A 284 -14.18 36.04 -19.95
CA HIS A 284 -12.77 36.27 -19.67
C HIS A 284 -11.98 35.00 -19.90
N SER A 285 -11.10 35.03 -20.85
CA SER A 285 -10.28 33.96 -21.39
C SER A 285 -9.37 33.29 -20.33
N VAL A 286 -9.89 32.32 -19.59
CA VAL A 286 -9.04 31.28 -19.03
C VAL A 286 -8.93 30.20 -20.11
N ALA A 287 -7.99 30.38 -21.00
CA ALA A 287 -7.66 29.34 -21.99
C ALA A 287 -7.25 28.06 -21.26
N GLY A 288 -8.18 27.10 -21.18
CA GLY A 288 -7.95 25.77 -20.60
C GLY A 288 -8.60 25.53 -19.24
N GLY A 289 -9.10 24.34 -19.05
CA GLY A 289 -9.90 23.74 -17.97
C GLY A 289 -9.86 24.31 -16.54
N HIS A 290 -10.88 24.03 -15.76
CA HIS A 290 -10.97 24.49 -14.37
C HIS A 290 -9.78 23.99 -13.54
N PRO A 291 -9.21 24.85 -12.65
CA PRO A 291 -8.12 24.44 -11.79
C PRO A 291 -8.57 23.36 -10.78
N LEU A 292 -7.74 22.38 -10.59
CA LEU A 292 -7.93 21.36 -9.56
C LEU A 292 -7.82 21.99 -8.19
N LYS A 293 -8.80 21.71 -7.33
CA LYS A 293 -8.86 22.24 -5.96
C LYS A 293 -8.41 21.24 -4.93
N LYS A 294 -7.83 21.75 -3.84
CA LYS A 294 -7.43 20.98 -2.65
C LYS A 294 -8.41 21.26 -1.53
N ILE A 295 -8.86 20.20 -0.86
CA ILE A 295 -9.64 20.23 0.39
C ILE A 295 -9.11 19.19 1.37
N LEU A 296 -9.63 19.19 2.60
CA LEU A 296 -9.38 18.15 3.58
C LEU A 296 -10.65 17.29 3.76
N VAL A 297 -10.48 15.97 3.67
CA VAL A 297 -11.49 14.98 4.02
C VAL A 297 -10.89 14.08 5.11
N GLN A 298 -11.43 14.12 6.33
CA GLN A 298 -10.89 13.40 7.50
C GLN A 298 -9.37 13.56 7.64
N ALA A 299 -8.89 14.82 7.69
CA ALA A 299 -7.49 15.19 7.77
C ALA A 299 -6.59 14.66 6.61
N ARG A 300 -7.18 14.18 5.51
CA ARG A 300 -6.45 13.74 4.31
C ARG A 300 -6.58 14.77 3.20
N THR A 301 -5.44 15.17 2.65
CA THR A 301 -5.41 15.99 1.42
C THR A 301 -6.19 15.28 0.33
N THR A 302 -7.10 16.01 -0.29
CA THR A 302 -8.02 15.53 -1.34
C THR A 302 -7.95 16.51 -2.49
N ILE A 303 -7.67 16.02 -3.68
CA ILE A 303 -7.58 16.85 -4.89
C ILE A 303 -8.67 16.41 -5.86
N PHE A 304 -9.43 17.37 -6.37
CA PHE A 304 -10.58 17.10 -7.22
C PHE A 304 -10.85 18.26 -8.19
N CYS A 305 -11.61 17.99 -9.25
CA CYS A 305 -12.12 19.01 -10.15
C CYS A 305 -13.50 19.49 -9.69
N PRO A 306 -13.67 20.78 -9.32
CA PRO A 306 -14.95 21.31 -8.85
C PRO A 306 -16.05 21.34 -9.93
N ASN A 307 -15.66 21.28 -11.19
CA ASN A 307 -16.58 21.35 -12.33
C ASN A 307 -17.07 19.96 -12.77
N CYS A 308 -16.21 18.97 -12.99
CA CYS A 308 -16.62 17.68 -13.53
C CYS A 308 -16.89 16.60 -12.49
N GLN A 309 -16.63 16.85 -11.20
CA GLN A 309 -17.01 15.96 -10.09
C GLN A 309 -18.21 16.57 -9.34
N LYS A 310 -19.35 15.93 -9.45
CA LYS A 310 -20.64 16.37 -8.88
C LYS A 310 -21.03 15.54 -7.66
#